data_c1e4c6208690605aab0ace1b49c93e52
#
_entry.id   c1e4c6208690605aab0ace1b49c93e52
#
_cell.length_a   1.000
_cell.length_b   1.000
_cell.length_c   1.000
_cell.angle_alpha   90.00
_cell.angle_beta   90.00
_cell.angle_gamma   90.00
#
_symmetry.space_group_name_H-M   'P 1'
#
loop_
_entity.id
_entity.type
_entity.pdbx_description
1 polymer ?
#
loop_
_entity_poly.entity_id
_entity_poly.type
_entity_poly.pdbx_seq_one_letter_code
_entity_poly.pdbx_strand_id
1 'polypeptide(L)'
;MRVVLACGLWLLVSPLTVQGGLTFESSVLDVKAESGASQLAIKFPFKNTGDQAVTLFSTESDCGCTTATLDQKIFKPGESGTITVNFAVGDRVGPQEKKVRVRASDQTEPHVLTVKTNIPVFARVLPQFVYWANGEPPTPKLMIFELVDANSPIEKLTATSNNPAIKPEVRELEKGRKYEIAITPGATEKFLLATIQLNAQLSGGKPPRLMQAYATIKPANSGN
;
A
#
# COMPACT_ATOMS: atom_id res chain seq x y z
N MET A 1 48.52 7.64 -72.78
CA MET A 1 48.15 6.53 -71.88
C MET A 1 47.73 7.15 -70.59
N ARG A 2 46.39 7.31 -70.36
CA ARG A 2 45.81 7.93 -69.20
C ARG A 2 45.30 6.82 -68.26
N VAL A 3 45.90 6.71 -67.09
CA VAL A 3 45.47 5.79 -66.02
C VAL A 3 44.41 6.52 -65.19
N VAL A 4 43.18 6.00 -65.18
CA VAL A 4 42.08 6.49 -64.32
C VAL A 4 42.10 5.61 -63.05
N LEU A 5 42.51 6.20 -61.90
CA LEU A 5 42.35 5.59 -60.59
C LEU A 5 40.90 5.76 -60.15
N ALA A 6 40.17 4.66 -60.09
CA ALA A 6 38.86 4.62 -59.45
C ALA A 6 39.02 4.48 -57.91
N CYS A 7 38.72 5.55 -57.19
CA CYS A 7 38.70 5.55 -55.72
C CYS A 7 37.34 4.98 -55.25
N GLY A 8 37.36 3.71 -54.82
CA GLY A 8 36.16 3.05 -54.26
C GLY A 8 35.88 3.55 -52.84
N LEU A 9 34.81 4.29 -52.67
CA LEU A 9 34.32 4.74 -51.39
C LEU A 9 33.57 3.58 -50.72
N TRP A 10 34.22 2.89 -49.79
CA TRP A 10 33.59 1.89 -48.92
C TRP A 10 32.76 2.64 -47.84
N LEU A 11 31.47 2.65 -47.97
CA LEU A 11 30.53 3.06 -46.92
C LEU A 11 30.54 1.97 -45.83
N LEU A 12 31.21 2.26 -44.71
CA LEU A 12 31.09 1.49 -43.48
C LEU A 12 29.67 1.71 -42.92
N VAL A 13 28.75 0.82 -43.24
CA VAL A 13 27.45 0.75 -42.57
C VAL A 13 27.73 0.12 -41.20
N SER A 14 27.87 0.96 -40.18
CA SER A 14 27.90 0.49 -38.78
C SER A 14 26.51 -0.10 -38.47
N PRO A 15 26.46 -1.38 -38.03
CA PRO A 15 25.17 -1.89 -37.57
C PRO A 15 24.72 -1.08 -36.32
N LEU A 16 23.55 -0.49 -36.41
CA LEU A 16 22.83 0.01 -35.24
C LEU A 16 22.57 -1.20 -34.33
N THR A 17 23.39 -1.36 -33.31
CA THR A 17 23.11 -2.30 -32.25
C THR A 17 21.87 -1.80 -31.51
N VAL A 18 20.74 -2.39 -31.84
CA VAL A 18 19.54 -2.28 -31.00
C VAL A 18 19.88 -3.04 -29.73
N GLN A 19 20.36 -2.33 -28.72
CA GLN A 19 20.43 -2.85 -27.37
C GLN A 19 19.00 -2.92 -26.85
N GLY A 20 18.27 -3.97 -27.24
CA GLY A 20 17.01 -4.34 -26.64
C GLY A 20 17.30 -4.91 -25.24
N GLY A 21 16.42 -4.65 -24.31
CA GLY A 21 16.46 -5.16 -22.95
C GLY A 21 15.05 -5.57 -22.52
N LEU A 22 14.72 -5.34 -21.26
CA LEU A 22 13.39 -5.60 -20.76
C LEU A 22 12.39 -4.59 -21.31
N THR A 23 11.38 -5.08 -22.00
CA THR A 23 10.26 -4.29 -22.48
C THR A 23 9.02 -4.64 -21.68
N PHE A 24 8.49 -3.67 -20.92
CA PHE A 24 7.25 -3.81 -20.18
C PHE A 24 6.06 -3.49 -21.09
N GLU A 25 4.97 -4.25 -20.97
CA GLU A 25 3.72 -3.93 -21.67
C GLU A 25 3.19 -2.54 -21.25
N SER A 26 3.33 -2.21 -19.97
CA SER A 26 3.13 -0.86 -19.43
C SER A 26 3.99 -0.70 -18.18
N SER A 27 4.63 0.44 -18.04
CA SER A 27 5.34 0.84 -16.81
C SER A 27 4.46 1.60 -15.82
N VAL A 28 3.25 2.00 -16.23
CA VAL A 28 2.27 2.72 -15.39
C VAL A 28 0.92 2.01 -15.51
N LEU A 29 0.40 1.55 -14.37
CA LEU A 29 -0.91 0.92 -14.29
C LEU A 29 -1.82 1.70 -13.36
N ASP A 30 -3.02 2.04 -13.84
CA ASP A 30 -4.10 2.58 -13.04
C ASP A 30 -5.04 1.43 -12.67
N VAL A 31 -5.13 1.11 -11.36
CA VAL A 31 -5.88 -0.03 -10.86
C VAL A 31 -7.00 0.44 -9.94
N LYS A 32 -8.20 -0.07 -10.16
CA LYS A 32 -9.33 0.18 -9.28
C LYS A 32 -9.17 -0.61 -8.00
N ALA A 33 -9.12 0.08 -6.85
CA ALA A 33 -9.24 -0.55 -5.55
C ALA A 33 -10.72 -0.79 -5.23
N GLU A 34 -11.05 -2.00 -4.80
CA GLU A 34 -12.37 -2.28 -4.25
C GLU A 34 -12.49 -1.73 -2.82
N SER A 35 -13.71 -1.39 -2.43
CA SER A 35 -13.99 -0.98 -1.05
C SER A 35 -13.66 -2.12 -0.08
N GLY A 36 -12.94 -1.77 0.99
CA GLY A 36 -12.50 -2.77 1.97
C GLY A 36 -11.29 -3.61 1.54
N ALA A 37 -10.68 -3.37 0.38
CA ALA A 37 -9.46 -4.07 -0.01
C ALA A 37 -8.35 -3.82 1.00
N SER A 38 -7.75 -4.87 1.54
CA SER A 38 -6.60 -4.81 2.45
C SER A 38 -5.26 -4.77 1.71
N GLN A 39 -5.24 -5.31 0.48
CA GLN A 39 -4.07 -5.43 -0.37
C GLN A 39 -4.48 -5.37 -1.84
N LEU A 40 -3.59 -4.82 -2.67
CA LEU A 40 -3.68 -4.89 -4.13
C LEU A 40 -2.46 -5.66 -4.63
N ALA A 41 -2.69 -6.64 -5.52
CA ALA A 41 -1.63 -7.37 -6.22
C ALA A 41 -1.68 -6.97 -7.70
N ILE A 42 -0.65 -6.28 -8.16
CA ILE A 42 -0.57 -5.69 -9.49
C ILE A 42 0.53 -6.37 -10.27
N LYS A 43 0.21 -6.86 -11.47
CA LYS A 43 1.13 -7.57 -12.34
C LYS A 43 1.65 -6.67 -13.44
N PHE A 44 2.97 -6.60 -13.60
CA PHE A 44 3.68 -5.92 -14.66
C PHE A 44 4.34 -6.98 -15.56
N PRO A 45 3.67 -7.41 -16.63
CA PRO A 45 4.27 -8.30 -17.61
C PRO A 45 5.38 -7.60 -18.37
N PHE A 46 6.43 -8.33 -18.68
CA PHE A 46 7.54 -7.86 -19.51
C PHE A 46 8.11 -9.01 -20.38
N LYS A 47 8.90 -8.64 -21.37
CA LYS A 47 9.64 -9.55 -22.22
C LYS A 47 11.06 -9.05 -22.38
N ASN A 48 12.03 -9.95 -22.39
CA ASN A 48 13.36 -9.62 -22.86
C ASN A 48 13.36 -9.59 -24.40
N THR A 49 13.36 -8.41 -24.96
CA THR A 49 13.38 -8.16 -26.43
C THR A 49 14.79 -7.97 -26.95
N GLY A 50 15.80 -8.02 -26.07
CA GLY A 50 17.21 -7.93 -26.41
C GLY A 50 17.77 -9.23 -26.94
N ASP A 51 19.04 -9.19 -27.32
CA ASP A 51 19.82 -10.32 -27.81
C ASP A 51 20.70 -10.99 -26.73
N GLN A 52 20.76 -10.40 -25.53
CA GLN A 52 21.47 -10.90 -24.37
C GLN A 52 20.52 -11.31 -23.24
N ALA A 53 20.99 -12.24 -22.38
CA ALA A 53 20.27 -12.58 -21.16
C ALA A 53 20.30 -11.40 -20.19
N VAL A 54 19.14 -11.06 -19.62
CA VAL A 54 19.00 -10.00 -18.63
C VAL A 54 18.83 -10.60 -17.23
N THR A 55 19.63 -10.09 -16.29
CA THR A 55 19.55 -10.45 -14.87
C THR A 55 18.87 -9.33 -14.08
N LEU A 56 17.84 -9.67 -13.32
CA LEU A 56 17.21 -8.76 -12.36
C LEU A 56 17.97 -8.83 -11.02
N PHE A 57 18.51 -7.69 -10.57
CA PHE A 57 19.36 -7.62 -9.37
C PHE A 57 18.54 -7.38 -8.11
N SER A 58 17.69 -6.33 -8.15
CA SER A 58 16.90 -5.90 -6.99
C SER A 58 15.62 -5.21 -7.40
N THR A 59 14.69 -5.17 -6.46
CA THR A 59 13.49 -4.33 -6.50
C THR A 59 13.47 -3.45 -5.26
N GLU A 60 13.27 -2.15 -5.44
CA GLU A 60 13.21 -1.15 -4.37
C GLU A 60 11.89 -0.41 -4.46
N SER A 61 11.19 -0.25 -3.35
CA SER A 61 9.94 0.52 -3.27
C SER A 61 10.12 1.78 -2.44
N ASP A 62 9.34 2.81 -2.75
CA ASP A 62 9.39 4.09 -2.04
C ASP A 62 8.80 4.02 -0.61
N CYS A 63 8.14 2.92 -0.24
CA CYS A 63 7.60 2.71 1.11
C CYS A 63 7.61 1.23 1.50
N GLY A 64 7.69 0.94 2.79
CA GLY A 64 7.54 -0.42 3.33
C GLY A 64 6.14 -1.04 3.14
N CYS A 65 5.18 -0.27 2.61
CA CYS A 65 3.83 -0.74 2.29
C CYS A 65 3.73 -1.41 0.91
N THR A 66 4.82 -1.42 0.14
CA THR A 66 4.86 -1.99 -1.21
C THR A 66 6.05 -2.94 -1.32
N THR A 67 5.80 -4.14 -1.80
CA THR A 67 6.83 -5.14 -2.10
C THR A 67 6.70 -5.60 -3.53
N ALA A 68 7.81 -6.03 -4.14
CA ALA A 68 7.78 -6.63 -5.46
C ALA A 68 8.38 -8.03 -5.41
N THR A 69 7.74 -8.96 -6.10
CA THR A 69 8.18 -10.35 -6.21
C THR A 69 8.43 -10.72 -7.67
N LEU A 70 9.39 -11.60 -7.88
CA LEU A 70 9.85 -12.09 -9.18
C LEU A 70 9.74 -13.60 -9.20
N ASP A 71 9.28 -14.16 -10.32
CA ASP A 71 9.21 -15.61 -10.50
C ASP A 71 10.59 -16.22 -10.77
N GLN A 72 11.47 -15.48 -11.46
CA GLN A 72 12.87 -15.84 -11.71
C GLN A 72 13.74 -14.58 -11.84
N LYS A 73 15.08 -14.77 -11.83
CA LYS A 73 16.03 -13.66 -11.88
C LYS A 73 16.70 -13.44 -13.24
N ILE A 74 16.77 -14.45 -14.09
CA ILE A 74 17.48 -14.40 -15.37
C ILE A 74 16.51 -14.72 -16.49
N PHE A 75 16.45 -13.85 -17.50
CA PHE A 75 15.57 -13.96 -18.66
C PHE A 75 16.41 -13.96 -19.94
N LYS A 76 16.37 -15.06 -20.68
CA LYS A 76 17.03 -15.18 -21.99
C LYS A 76 16.32 -14.33 -23.04
N PRO A 77 16.96 -14.09 -24.20
CA PRO A 77 16.32 -13.46 -25.34
C PRO A 77 14.98 -14.12 -25.69
N GLY A 78 13.93 -13.29 -25.80
CA GLY A 78 12.58 -13.73 -26.10
C GLY A 78 11.77 -14.26 -24.90
N GLU A 79 12.34 -14.48 -23.73
CA GLU A 79 11.62 -14.91 -22.54
C GLU A 79 10.79 -13.79 -21.94
N SER A 80 9.62 -14.16 -21.46
CA SER A 80 8.68 -13.27 -20.76
C SER A 80 8.70 -13.56 -19.27
N GLY A 81 8.39 -12.53 -18.47
CA GLY A 81 8.24 -12.61 -17.03
C GLY A 81 7.19 -11.66 -16.51
N THR A 82 6.96 -11.73 -15.22
CA THR A 82 6.02 -10.83 -14.53
C THR A 82 6.63 -10.36 -13.22
N ILE A 83 6.59 -9.04 -12.98
CA ILE A 83 6.84 -8.46 -11.67
C ILE A 83 5.51 -8.26 -11.00
N THR A 84 5.28 -8.90 -9.85
CA THR A 84 4.08 -8.70 -9.04
C THR A 84 4.38 -7.69 -7.94
N VAL A 85 3.69 -6.55 -8.00
CA VAL A 85 3.75 -5.50 -6.99
C VAL A 85 2.60 -5.68 -6.03
N ASN A 86 2.91 -5.93 -4.75
CA ASN A 86 1.93 -6.06 -3.68
C ASN A 86 1.90 -4.76 -2.87
N PHE A 87 0.77 -4.07 -2.88
CA PHE A 87 0.54 -2.84 -2.12
C PHE A 87 -0.42 -3.11 -0.97
N ALA A 88 0.08 -3.03 0.27
CA ALA A 88 -0.73 -3.09 1.48
C ALA A 88 -1.48 -1.76 1.67
N VAL A 89 -2.81 -1.81 1.61
CA VAL A 89 -3.66 -0.61 1.66
C VAL A 89 -3.60 0.07 3.04
N GLY A 90 -3.63 -0.71 4.14
CA GLY A 90 -3.62 -0.14 5.51
C GLY A 90 -4.81 0.83 5.71
N ASP A 91 -4.59 1.96 6.35
CA ASP A 91 -5.61 2.99 6.61
C ASP A 91 -5.72 4.05 5.50
N ARG A 92 -5.07 3.82 4.37
CA ARG A 92 -5.04 4.78 3.28
C ARG A 92 -6.38 4.87 2.58
N VAL A 93 -6.73 6.09 2.18
CA VAL A 93 -7.90 6.42 1.37
C VAL A 93 -7.52 7.46 0.31
N GLY A 94 -8.34 7.58 -0.73
CA GLY A 94 -8.13 8.54 -1.80
C GLY A 94 -7.02 8.12 -2.78
N PRO A 95 -6.54 9.07 -3.60
CA PRO A 95 -5.53 8.81 -4.62
C PRO A 95 -4.21 8.35 -4.02
N GLN A 96 -3.64 7.30 -4.57
CA GLN A 96 -2.33 6.75 -4.21
C GLN A 96 -1.50 6.57 -5.47
N GLU A 97 -0.22 6.90 -5.37
CA GLU A 97 0.80 6.56 -6.36
C GLU A 97 1.95 5.85 -5.64
N LYS A 98 2.37 4.68 -6.18
CA LYS A 98 3.47 3.87 -5.64
C LYS A 98 4.43 3.55 -6.75
N LYS A 99 5.72 3.69 -6.49
CA LYS A 99 6.79 3.39 -7.43
C LYS A 99 7.64 2.25 -6.93
N VAL A 100 8.00 1.38 -7.86
CA VAL A 100 8.96 0.30 -7.65
C VAL A 100 10.06 0.47 -8.69
N ARG A 101 11.31 0.54 -8.23
CA ARG A 101 12.51 0.58 -9.07
C ARG A 101 13.05 -0.82 -9.21
N VAL A 102 13.24 -1.25 -10.44
CA VAL A 102 13.78 -2.58 -10.79
C VAL A 102 15.13 -2.40 -11.40
N ARG A 103 16.19 -2.88 -10.74
CA ARG A 103 17.56 -2.87 -11.29
C ARG A 103 17.82 -4.14 -12.07
N ALA A 104 18.29 -3.98 -13.29
CA ALA A 104 18.59 -5.08 -14.20
C ALA A 104 19.89 -4.83 -14.95
N SER A 105 20.43 -5.88 -15.58
CA SER A 105 21.71 -5.83 -16.31
C SER A 105 21.60 -5.18 -17.69
N ASP A 106 20.40 -4.90 -18.18
CA ASP A 106 20.16 -4.36 -19.52
C ASP A 106 20.39 -2.84 -19.62
N GLN A 107 20.33 -2.14 -18.49
CA GLN A 107 20.58 -0.70 -18.45
C GLN A 107 21.10 -0.25 -17.09
N THR A 108 21.75 0.94 -17.07
CA THR A 108 22.32 1.52 -15.84
C THR A 108 21.23 2.05 -14.91
N GLU A 109 20.24 2.74 -15.47
CA GLU A 109 19.13 3.31 -14.70
C GLU A 109 18.09 2.24 -14.38
N PRO A 110 17.45 2.27 -13.21
CA PRO A 110 16.43 1.30 -12.89
C PRO A 110 15.16 1.51 -13.74
N HIS A 111 14.52 0.41 -14.13
CA HIS A 111 13.15 0.48 -14.65
C HIS A 111 12.22 0.94 -13.53
N VAL A 112 11.35 1.93 -13.80
CA VAL A 112 10.40 2.47 -12.82
C VAL A 112 9.00 1.98 -13.17
N LEU A 113 8.43 1.17 -12.29
CA LEU A 113 7.05 0.71 -12.38
C LEU A 113 6.18 1.55 -11.44
N THR A 114 5.08 2.08 -11.96
CA THR A 114 4.19 2.98 -11.22
C THR A 114 2.79 2.38 -11.12
N VAL A 115 2.29 2.27 -9.90
CA VAL A 115 0.89 1.91 -9.61
C VAL A 115 0.16 3.18 -9.21
N LYS A 116 -0.94 3.47 -9.90
CA LYS A 116 -1.91 4.50 -9.52
C LYS A 116 -3.21 3.82 -9.10
N THR A 117 -3.82 4.30 -8.03
CA THR A 117 -5.11 3.80 -7.57
C THR A 117 -5.83 4.88 -6.76
N ASN A 118 -7.15 4.80 -6.72
CA ASN A 118 -7.97 5.59 -5.81
C ASN A 118 -8.66 4.64 -4.84
N ILE A 119 -8.31 4.73 -3.55
CA ILE A 119 -8.84 3.84 -2.50
C ILE A 119 -10.13 4.45 -1.95
N PRO A 120 -11.28 3.77 -2.10
CA PRO A 120 -12.54 4.25 -1.54
C PRO A 120 -12.49 4.31 -0.01
N VAL A 121 -13.24 5.25 0.58
CA VAL A 121 -13.48 5.26 2.02
C VAL A 121 -14.35 4.07 2.36
N PHE A 122 -13.81 3.12 3.12
CA PHE A 122 -14.53 1.93 3.55
C PHE A 122 -15.49 2.22 4.70
N ALA A 123 -14.98 2.86 5.75
CA ALA A 123 -15.73 3.22 6.94
C ALA A 123 -15.18 4.52 7.55
N ARG A 124 -15.95 5.12 8.44
CA ARG A 124 -15.56 6.27 9.25
C ARG A 124 -15.63 5.91 10.72
N VAL A 125 -14.71 6.48 11.50
CA VAL A 125 -14.72 6.42 12.97
C VAL A 125 -14.77 7.86 13.48
N LEU A 126 -15.83 8.24 14.18
CA LEU A 126 -16.01 9.61 14.64
C LEU A 126 -16.49 9.63 16.10
N PRO A 127 -15.82 10.41 16.97
CA PRO A 127 -14.51 11.02 16.75
C PRO A 127 -13.41 9.96 16.64
N GLN A 128 -12.34 10.22 15.89
CA GLN A 128 -11.19 9.30 15.82
C GLN A 128 -10.28 9.39 17.05
N PHE A 129 -10.44 10.47 17.83
CA PHE A 129 -9.69 10.73 19.05
C PHE A 129 -10.65 11.00 20.21
N VAL A 130 -10.42 10.35 21.34
CA VAL A 130 -11.04 10.71 22.61
C VAL A 130 -9.96 11.03 23.62
N TYR A 131 -10.24 11.96 24.55
CA TYR A 131 -9.28 12.35 25.56
C TYR A 131 -9.97 12.67 26.89
N TRP A 132 -9.25 12.47 27.97
CA TRP A 132 -9.60 12.91 29.34
C TRP A 132 -8.56 13.93 29.79
N ALA A 133 -9.03 14.93 30.54
CA ALA A 133 -8.13 15.78 31.30
C ALA A 133 -7.51 14.97 32.47
N ASN A 134 -6.35 15.40 32.96
CA ASN A 134 -5.75 14.79 34.14
C ASN A 134 -6.72 14.92 35.35
N GLY A 135 -7.04 13.79 36.01
CA GLY A 135 -7.98 13.74 37.12
C GLY A 135 -9.46 13.87 36.73
N GLU A 136 -9.82 13.93 35.43
CA GLU A 136 -11.21 13.86 35.00
C GLU A 136 -11.81 12.50 35.39
N PRO A 137 -13.08 12.41 35.81
CA PRO A 137 -13.71 11.12 36.10
C PRO A 137 -13.53 10.13 34.91
N PRO A 138 -13.19 8.86 35.17
CA PRO A 138 -12.92 7.87 34.13
C PRO A 138 -14.21 7.35 33.47
N THR A 139 -15.07 8.26 33.02
CA THR A 139 -16.32 7.95 32.34
C THR A 139 -16.06 7.52 30.90
N PRO A 140 -16.87 6.59 30.35
CA PRO A 140 -16.73 6.15 28.97
C PRO A 140 -16.90 7.32 27.99
N LYS A 141 -16.05 7.39 26.96
CA LYS A 141 -16.24 8.28 25.79
C LYS A 141 -16.51 7.43 24.57
N LEU A 142 -17.44 7.91 23.74
CA LEU A 142 -17.99 7.14 22.64
C LEU A 142 -17.34 7.53 21.32
N MET A 143 -17.11 6.54 20.49
CA MET A 143 -16.79 6.66 19.08
C MET A 143 -17.85 5.90 18.27
N ILE A 144 -18.19 6.39 17.09
CA ILE A 144 -19.10 5.71 16.16
C ILE A 144 -18.27 5.21 14.96
N PHE A 145 -18.30 3.92 14.76
CA PHE A 145 -17.86 3.32 13.50
C PHE A 145 -19.08 3.23 12.58
N GLU A 146 -18.93 3.73 11.36
CA GLU A 146 -19.98 3.68 10.35
C GLU A 146 -19.41 3.26 9.00
N LEU A 147 -19.96 2.18 8.44
CA LEU A 147 -19.62 1.68 7.13
C LEU A 147 -20.13 2.62 6.05
N VAL A 148 -19.26 3.11 5.16
CA VAL A 148 -19.62 3.99 4.05
C VAL A 148 -20.15 3.18 2.86
N ASP A 149 -19.54 2.03 2.57
CA ASP A 149 -19.96 1.16 1.48
C ASP A 149 -21.03 0.16 1.93
N ALA A 150 -22.26 0.42 1.50
CA ALA A 150 -23.41 -0.45 1.81
C ALA A 150 -23.31 -1.87 1.24
N ASN A 151 -22.48 -2.08 0.20
CA ASN A 151 -22.35 -3.37 -0.50
C ASN A 151 -21.35 -4.33 0.15
N SER A 152 -20.65 -3.89 1.17
CA SER A 152 -19.64 -4.70 1.87
C SER A 152 -19.92 -4.78 3.37
N PRO A 153 -21.07 -5.35 3.81
CA PRO A 153 -21.40 -5.42 5.23
C PRO A 153 -20.32 -6.22 5.97
N ILE A 154 -20.08 -5.84 7.21
CA ILE A 154 -19.17 -6.55 8.09
C ILE A 154 -19.91 -7.58 8.93
N GLU A 155 -19.27 -8.71 9.19
CA GLU A 155 -19.85 -9.77 10.04
C GLU A 155 -19.66 -9.44 11.52
N LYS A 156 -18.51 -8.82 11.84
CA LYS A 156 -18.14 -8.51 13.23
C LYS A 156 -17.15 -7.35 13.27
N LEU A 157 -17.36 -6.44 14.19
CA LEU A 157 -16.35 -5.44 14.59
C LEU A 157 -15.80 -5.83 15.97
N THR A 158 -14.46 -5.84 16.09
CA THR A 158 -13.80 -5.96 17.39
C THR A 158 -12.87 -4.78 17.61
N ALA A 159 -12.66 -4.41 18.87
CA ALA A 159 -11.75 -3.35 19.26
C ALA A 159 -10.78 -3.86 20.33
N THR A 160 -9.50 -3.54 20.18
CA THR A 160 -8.46 -3.83 21.18
C THR A 160 -7.62 -2.59 21.42
N SER A 161 -7.07 -2.48 22.63
CA SER A 161 -6.15 -1.40 22.98
C SER A 161 -4.74 -1.96 23.13
N ASN A 162 -3.73 -1.20 22.68
CA ASN A 162 -2.32 -1.51 22.96
C ASN A 162 -1.92 -1.15 24.42
N ASN A 163 -2.84 -0.55 25.19
CA ASN A 163 -2.62 -0.21 26.60
C ASN A 163 -3.72 -0.84 27.46
N PRO A 164 -3.38 -1.71 28.44
CA PRO A 164 -4.36 -2.42 29.26
C PRO A 164 -5.19 -1.50 30.18
N ALA A 165 -4.75 -0.26 30.42
CA ALA A 165 -5.50 0.72 31.20
C ALA A 165 -6.67 1.35 30.42
N ILE A 166 -6.75 1.11 29.11
CA ILE A 166 -7.84 1.57 28.26
C ILE A 166 -8.64 0.36 27.78
N LYS A 167 -9.92 0.31 28.10
CA LYS A 167 -10.83 -0.79 27.75
C LYS A 167 -11.82 -0.33 26.68
N PRO A 168 -11.70 -0.81 25.43
CA PRO A 168 -12.71 -0.61 24.40
C PRO A 168 -13.81 -1.67 24.51
N GLU A 169 -15.06 -1.26 24.40
CA GLU A 169 -16.23 -2.14 24.29
C GLU A 169 -17.01 -1.78 23.02
N VAL A 170 -17.43 -2.79 22.25
CA VAL A 170 -18.13 -2.61 20.97
C VAL A 170 -19.58 -3.05 21.12
N ARG A 171 -20.51 -2.20 20.70
CA ARG A 171 -21.92 -2.47 20.61
C ARG A 171 -22.43 -2.23 19.19
N GLU A 172 -23.09 -3.20 18.60
CA GLU A 172 -23.72 -3.05 17.29
C GLU A 172 -24.99 -2.19 17.42
N LEU A 173 -25.10 -1.14 16.61
CA LEU A 173 -26.28 -0.25 16.52
C LEU A 173 -27.14 -0.60 15.31
N GLU A 174 -26.50 -0.88 14.18
CA GLU A 174 -27.13 -1.32 12.94
C GLU A 174 -26.37 -2.52 12.40
N LYS A 175 -27.08 -3.58 12.10
CA LYS A 175 -26.50 -4.88 11.71
C LYS A 175 -25.50 -4.73 10.56
N GLY A 176 -24.23 -5.10 10.84
CA GLY A 176 -23.15 -5.10 9.90
C GLY A 176 -22.71 -3.73 9.38
N ARG A 177 -23.24 -2.62 9.92
CA ARG A 177 -23.03 -1.27 9.37
C ARG A 177 -22.61 -0.21 10.35
N LYS A 178 -23.19 -0.18 11.55
CA LYS A 178 -22.95 0.89 12.51
C LYS A 178 -22.71 0.33 13.90
N TYR A 179 -21.66 0.80 14.54
CA TYR A 179 -21.22 0.34 15.85
C TYR A 179 -20.85 1.50 16.72
N GLU A 180 -21.19 1.39 17.99
CA GLU A 180 -20.68 2.24 19.06
C GLU A 180 -19.48 1.57 19.71
N ILE A 181 -18.45 2.36 19.97
CA ILE A 181 -17.22 1.91 20.64
C ILE A 181 -17.07 2.78 21.87
N ALA A 182 -17.36 2.22 23.04
CA ALA A 182 -17.17 2.87 24.33
C ALA A 182 -15.71 2.66 24.77
N ILE A 183 -14.99 3.74 25.01
CA ILE A 183 -13.62 3.74 25.48
C ILE A 183 -13.59 4.17 26.94
N THR A 184 -13.14 3.28 27.84
CA THR A 184 -13.12 3.54 29.27
C THR A 184 -11.68 3.45 29.79
N PRO A 185 -11.14 4.52 30.41
CA PRO A 185 -9.85 4.44 31.10
C PRO A 185 -10.03 3.84 32.50
N GLY A 186 -9.01 3.11 33.00
CA GLY A 186 -8.99 2.61 34.38
C GLY A 186 -8.78 3.73 35.41
N ALA A 187 -7.99 4.74 35.05
CA ALA A 187 -7.65 5.90 35.85
C ALA A 187 -7.19 7.04 34.95
N THR A 188 -7.25 8.30 35.42
CA THR A 188 -6.95 9.50 34.61
C THR A 188 -5.89 10.42 35.19
N GLU A 189 -5.22 10.01 36.28
CA GLU A 189 -4.24 10.83 36.98
C GLU A 189 -2.85 10.84 36.33
N LYS A 190 -2.63 9.96 35.34
CA LYS A 190 -1.33 9.83 34.65
C LYS A 190 -1.50 10.00 33.15
N PHE A 191 -0.56 10.71 32.54
CA PHE A 191 -0.49 10.77 31.08
C PHE A 191 -0.47 9.37 30.46
N LEU A 192 -1.28 9.20 29.43
CA LEU A 192 -1.39 7.96 28.69
C LEU A 192 -1.75 8.27 27.23
N LEU A 193 -1.14 7.54 26.30
CA LEU A 193 -1.55 7.47 24.91
C LEU A 193 -1.81 6.00 24.56
N ALA A 194 -2.96 5.73 23.97
CA ALA A 194 -3.33 4.40 23.50
C ALA A 194 -3.83 4.43 22.06
N THR A 195 -3.43 3.41 21.30
CA THR A 195 -3.99 3.10 19.99
C THR A 195 -5.07 2.04 20.16
N ILE A 196 -6.28 2.36 19.69
CA ILE A 196 -7.40 1.44 19.61
C ILE A 196 -7.40 0.83 18.21
N GLN A 197 -7.09 -0.46 18.12
CA GLN A 197 -7.14 -1.20 16.88
C GLN A 197 -8.55 -1.76 16.66
N LEU A 198 -9.18 -1.36 15.58
CA LEU A 198 -10.49 -1.82 15.14
C LEU A 198 -10.28 -2.87 14.05
N ASN A 199 -10.89 -4.03 14.22
CA ASN A 199 -10.82 -5.12 13.25
C ASN A 199 -12.23 -5.42 12.75
N ALA A 200 -12.52 -5.00 11.53
CA ALA A 200 -13.78 -5.24 10.82
C ALA A 200 -13.66 -6.52 9.98
N GLN A 201 -14.28 -7.60 10.45
CA GLN A 201 -14.37 -8.85 9.70
C GLN A 201 -15.38 -8.67 8.56
N LEU A 202 -14.91 -8.83 7.32
CA LEU A 202 -15.75 -8.68 6.13
C LEU A 202 -16.52 -9.97 5.84
N SER A 203 -17.71 -9.84 5.27
CA SER A 203 -18.51 -10.96 4.80
C SER A 203 -17.85 -11.67 3.61
N GLY A 204 -18.14 -12.97 3.45
CA GLY A 204 -17.69 -13.78 2.31
C GLY A 204 -16.21 -14.19 2.39
N GLY A 205 -15.64 -14.31 3.60
CA GLY A 205 -14.27 -14.81 3.80
C GLY A 205 -13.17 -13.85 3.31
N LYS A 206 -13.49 -12.59 3.06
CA LYS A 206 -12.51 -11.57 2.70
C LYS A 206 -11.60 -11.28 3.90
N PRO A 207 -10.33 -10.88 3.67
CA PRO A 207 -9.44 -10.46 4.75
C PRO A 207 -10.04 -9.32 5.56
N PRO A 208 -9.82 -9.29 6.89
CA PRO A 208 -10.37 -8.25 7.74
C PRO A 208 -9.78 -6.89 7.40
N ARG A 209 -10.57 -5.84 7.62
CA ARG A 209 -10.11 -4.45 7.52
C ARG A 209 -9.68 -3.94 8.88
N LEU A 210 -8.42 -3.54 9.00
CA LEU A 210 -7.88 -2.91 10.19
C LEU A 210 -7.97 -1.40 10.08
N MET A 211 -8.43 -0.74 11.16
CA MET A 211 -8.48 0.71 11.30
C MET A 211 -8.00 1.09 12.69
N GLN A 212 -7.62 2.35 12.87
CA GLN A 212 -7.11 2.85 14.14
C GLN A 212 -7.90 4.08 14.61
N ALA A 213 -8.10 4.12 15.92
CA ALA A 213 -8.55 5.27 16.68
C ALA A 213 -7.65 5.47 17.89
N TYR A 214 -7.76 6.57 18.59
CA TYR A 214 -6.81 6.94 19.62
C TYR A 214 -7.53 7.42 20.89
N ALA A 215 -6.93 7.07 22.03
CA ALA A 215 -7.37 7.52 23.33
C ALA A 215 -6.17 8.11 24.09
N THR A 216 -6.36 9.27 24.72
CA THR A 216 -5.29 9.88 25.50
C THR A 216 -5.81 10.47 26.81
N ILE A 217 -5.02 10.37 27.84
CA ILE A 217 -5.16 11.15 29.08
C ILE A 217 -4.10 12.26 28.96
N LYS A 218 -4.55 13.51 28.98
CA LYS A 218 -3.65 14.67 28.87
C LYS A 218 -2.75 14.75 30.10
N PRO A 219 -1.51 15.25 29.97
CA PRO A 219 -0.69 15.52 31.14
C PRO A 219 -1.36 16.56 32.06
N ALA A 220 -1.05 16.51 33.35
CA ALA A 220 -1.40 17.61 34.23
C ALA A 220 -0.80 18.89 33.64
N ASN A 221 -1.57 19.97 33.57
CA ASN A 221 -1.02 21.27 33.22
C ASN A 221 0.08 21.58 34.25
N SER A 222 1.34 21.51 33.81
CA SER A 222 2.42 22.14 34.53
C SER A 222 2.11 23.63 34.48
N GLY A 223 1.44 24.14 35.54
CA GLY A 223 1.18 25.57 35.65
C GLY A 223 2.49 26.34 35.50
N ASN A 224 2.47 27.27 34.57
CA ASN A 224 3.46 28.33 34.47
C ASN A 224 3.13 29.34 35.55
#